data_c599d113e7c04ba303c9d8e852224714
#
_entry.id   c599d113e7c04ba303c9d8e852224714
#
_cell.length_a   1.000
_cell.length_b   1.000
_cell.length_c   1.000
_cell.angle_alpha   90.00
_cell.angle_beta   90.00
_cell.angle_gamma   90.00
#
_symmetry.space_group_name_H-M   'P 1'
#
loop_
_entity.id
_entity.type
_entity.pdbx_description
1 polymer ?
#
loop_
_entity_poly.entity_id
_entity_poly.type
_entity_poly.pdbx_seq_one_letter_code
_entity_poly.pdbx_strand_id
1 'polypeptide(L)'
;AQSLAGWPRDFAGCGRALTLTQSRPPMRLAPPHQRLMLCSMSMARSMMTSAPSSLPLKDPSLFVGRGFIGGEWVGADDGSTVDVTDPASGLCLGSIPNMGGSETRRAVEAAEAAFASWRSKTGKERGAVLRRWFDLIMANQQDLAAIMTAECGKPMAEAVGEIAYGASFVEWFAEEAKRVYGDVVPNTTPGTRILVLKQPVGVVGAITPWNFPSAMITRKCAPALAVGCPVVVKPSELTPFSASALALLAERAGMPSGVLNL
;
A
#
# COMPACT_ATOMS: atom_id res chain seq x y z
N ALA A 1 2.34 18.41 46.82
CA ALA A 1 3.76 18.10 46.81
C ALA A 1 3.94 16.68 47.33
N GLN A 2 4.02 15.70 46.44
CA GLN A 2 4.60 14.37 46.72
C GLN A 2 5.51 14.00 45.57
N SER A 3 6.77 13.77 45.94
CA SER A 3 7.93 13.48 45.11
C SER A 3 7.84 12.09 44.54
N LEU A 4 7.98 11.97 43.23
CA LEU A 4 8.28 10.70 42.51
C LEU A 4 9.81 10.56 42.46
N ALA A 5 10.38 9.91 43.48
CA ALA A 5 11.75 9.41 43.47
C ALA A 5 11.67 7.87 43.40
N GLY A 6 12.35 7.25 42.44
CA GLY A 6 12.59 5.82 42.47
C GLY A 6 12.58 5.08 41.14
N TRP A 7 13.54 5.38 40.26
CA TRP A 7 13.96 4.43 39.24
C TRP A 7 15.47 4.16 39.40
N PRO A 8 15.92 2.93 39.51
CA PRO A 8 17.33 2.62 39.65
C PRO A 8 18.06 2.83 38.31
N ARG A 9 19.13 3.60 38.35
CA ARG A 9 20.16 3.66 37.32
C ARG A 9 21.22 2.60 37.68
N ASP A 10 21.19 1.48 36.95
CA ASP A 10 22.37 0.59 36.88
C ASP A 10 22.23 -0.29 35.64
N PHE A 11 22.81 0.14 34.53
CA PHE A 11 23.30 -0.70 33.45
C PHE A 11 24.64 -0.16 32.96
N ALA A 12 25.65 -0.39 33.78
CA ALA A 12 27.03 -0.31 33.34
C ALA A 12 27.63 -1.72 33.49
N GLY A 13 28.05 -2.30 32.36
CA GLY A 13 28.97 -3.45 32.40
C GLY A 13 28.47 -4.69 31.67
N CYS A 14 28.77 -4.83 30.39
CA CYS A 14 29.47 -6.01 29.86
C CYS A 14 29.88 -5.76 28.40
N GLY A 15 31.02 -5.15 28.20
CA GLY A 15 31.75 -5.17 26.95
C GLY A 15 32.51 -6.49 26.83
N ARG A 16 32.11 -7.39 25.94
CA ARG A 16 32.99 -8.40 25.34
C ARG A 16 32.70 -8.44 23.85
N ALA A 17 33.59 -7.84 23.09
CA ALA A 17 33.70 -8.03 21.66
C ALA A 17 34.14 -9.48 21.40
N LEU A 18 33.26 -10.29 20.85
CA LEU A 18 33.60 -11.59 20.26
C LEU A 18 33.93 -11.36 18.79
N THR A 19 35.21 -11.29 18.49
CA THR A 19 35.75 -11.35 17.13
C THR A 19 35.65 -12.79 16.63
N LEU A 20 34.59 -13.09 15.85
CA LEU A 20 34.51 -14.35 15.12
C LEU A 20 35.23 -14.17 13.77
N THR A 21 36.49 -14.60 13.71
CA THR A 21 37.19 -14.86 12.46
C THR A 21 36.64 -16.14 11.85
N GLN A 22 35.69 -16.04 10.92
CA GLN A 22 35.33 -17.16 10.08
C GLN A 22 36.30 -17.25 8.91
N SER A 23 37.25 -18.19 9.01
CA SER A 23 38.04 -18.66 7.88
C SER A 23 37.13 -19.45 6.93
N ARG A 24 36.88 -18.93 5.71
CA ARG A 24 36.22 -19.65 4.66
C ARG A 24 37.13 -20.81 4.17
N PRO A 25 36.66 -22.05 4.08
CA PRO A 25 37.41 -23.12 3.46
C PRO A 25 37.58 -22.84 1.95
N PRO A 26 38.68 -23.28 1.34
CA PRO A 26 38.91 -23.06 -0.10
C PRO A 26 37.86 -23.79 -0.94
N MET A 27 37.32 -23.07 -1.92
CA MET A 27 36.33 -23.54 -2.87
C MET A 27 36.95 -24.65 -3.72
N ARG A 28 36.55 -25.91 -3.52
CA ARG A 28 36.93 -27.01 -4.40
C ARG A 28 36.19 -26.89 -5.71
N LEU A 29 36.91 -26.76 -6.81
CA LEU A 29 36.35 -26.80 -8.18
C LEU A 29 35.75 -28.18 -8.43
N ALA A 30 34.50 -28.24 -8.82
CA ALA A 30 33.79 -29.46 -9.19
C ALA A 30 34.40 -30.08 -10.46
N PRO A 31 34.45 -31.43 -10.57
CA PRO A 31 35.02 -32.13 -11.73
C PRO A 31 34.19 -31.84 -13.03
N PRO A 32 34.81 -31.92 -14.21
CA PRO A 32 34.24 -31.41 -15.46
C PRO A 32 32.91 -32.03 -15.89
N HIS A 33 32.57 -33.25 -15.44
CA HIS A 33 31.29 -33.88 -15.74
C HIS A 33 30.07 -33.29 -14.98
N GLN A 34 30.27 -32.58 -13.89
CA GLN A 34 29.18 -31.85 -13.22
C GLN A 34 28.86 -30.50 -13.89
N ARG A 35 29.78 -29.94 -14.68
CA ARG A 35 29.52 -28.68 -15.43
C ARG A 35 28.57 -28.89 -16.62
N LEU A 36 28.52 -30.08 -17.21
CA LEU A 36 27.61 -30.40 -18.32
C LEU A 36 26.14 -30.55 -17.85
N MET A 37 25.91 -31.06 -16.65
CA MET A 37 24.55 -31.18 -16.12
C MET A 37 23.96 -29.83 -15.70
N LEU A 38 24.76 -28.92 -15.16
CA LEU A 38 24.31 -27.55 -14.78
C LEU A 38 24.01 -26.69 -16.03
N CYS A 39 24.71 -26.91 -17.13
CA CYS A 39 24.44 -26.19 -18.39
C CYS A 39 23.15 -26.68 -19.08
N SER A 40 22.81 -27.98 -18.96
CA SER A 40 21.57 -28.53 -19.53
C SER A 40 20.32 -28.13 -18.73
N MET A 41 20.43 -27.96 -17.42
CA MET A 41 19.34 -27.48 -16.58
C MET A 41 19.06 -25.97 -16.77
N SER A 42 20.08 -25.16 -17.17
CA SER A 42 19.90 -23.75 -17.50
C SER A 42 19.19 -23.55 -18.84
N MET A 43 19.41 -24.44 -19.83
CA MET A 43 18.70 -24.38 -21.13
C MET A 43 17.26 -24.90 -21.05
N ALA A 44 16.94 -25.82 -20.15
CA ALA A 44 15.57 -26.30 -19.95
C ALA A 44 14.64 -25.31 -19.27
N ARG A 45 15.17 -24.29 -18.55
CA ARG A 45 14.38 -23.20 -17.93
C ARG A 45 13.94 -22.12 -18.93
N SER A 46 14.47 -22.11 -20.16
CA SER A 46 14.17 -21.05 -21.14
C SER A 46 12.98 -21.34 -22.05
N MET A 47 12.20 -22.40 -21.82
CA MET A 47 11.09 -22.79 -22.70
C MET A 47 9.74 -23.00 -21.99
N MET A 48 9.52 -22.37 -20.81
CA MET A 48 8.18 -22.33 -20.21
C MET A 48 7.70 -20.88 -20.01
N THR A 49 7.66 -20.12 -21.10
CA THR A 49 6.80 -18.93 -21.16
C THR A 49 5.41 -19.41 -21.55
N SER A 50 4.68 -20.01 -20.61
CA SER A 50 3.23 -20.10 -20.75
C SER A 50 2.67 -18.70 -20.63
N ALA A 51 1.79 -18.33 -21.57
CA ALA A 51 1.05 -17.07 -21.51
C ALA A 51 0.41 -16.89 -20.11
N PRO A 52 0.31 -15.65 -19.58
CA PRO A 52 -0.29 -15.42 -18.29
C PRO A 52 -1.69 -16.03 -18.26
N SER A 53 -1.92 -16.94 -17.31
CA SER A 53 -3.25 -17.49 -17.10
C SER A 53 -4.17 -16.33 -16.72
N SER A 54 -5.12 -15.98 -17.58
CA SER A 54 -6.09 -14.94 -17.28
C SER A 54 -6.87 -15.35 -16.02
N LEU A 55 -6.78 -14.54 -14.97
CA LEU A 55 -7.60 -14.76 -13.78
C LEU A 55 -9.08 -14.71 -14.19
N PRO A 56 -9.92 -15.63 -13.70
CA PRO A 56 -11.34 -15.66 -14.02
C PRO A 56 -12.10 -14.55 -13.26
N LEU A 57 -11.86 -13.31 -13.67
CA LEU A 57 -12.51 -12.14 -13.07
C LEU A 57 -13.82 -11.81 -13.81
N LYS A 58 -14.84 -11.40 -13.07
CA LYS A 58 -16.08 -10.85 -13.66
C LYS A 58 -15.80 -9.51 -14.34
N ASP A 59 -14.93 -8.70 -13.72
CA ASP A 59 -14.41 -7.45 -14.28
C ASP A 59 -12.91 -7.54 -14.51
N PRO A 60 -12.45 -7.98 -15.70
CA PRO A 60 -11.01 -8.10 -16.00
C PRO A 60 -10.25 -6.79 -15.94
N SER A 61 -10.93 -5.64 -16.02
CA SER A 61 -10.29 -4.32 -15.94
C SER A 61 -9.73 -4.01 -14.55
N LEU A 62 -10.11 -4.77 -13.52
CA LEU A 62 -9.54 -4.64 -12.17
C LEU A 62 -8.09 -5.11 -12.08
N PHE A 63 -7.63 -5.92 -13.04
CA PHE A 63 -6.25 -6.41 -13.08
C PHE A 63 -5.36 -5.43 -13.85
N VAL A 64 -4.89 -4.37 -13.16
CA VAL A 64 -4.14 -3.25 -13.76
C VAL A 64 -2.67 -3.35 -13.39
N GLY A 65 -1.80 -3.48 -14.39
CA GLY A 65 -0.35 -3.47 -14.25
C GLY A 65 0.27 -2.09 -14.51
N ARG A 66 -0.25 -1.02 -13.91
CA ARG A 66 0.24 0.36 -14.08
C ARG A 66 0.18 1.11 -12.77
N GLY A 67 1.02 2.16 -12.63
CA GLY A 67 0.90 3.14 -11.56
C GLY A 67 -0.21 4.16 -11.87
N PHE A 68 -0.70 4.83 -10.86
CA PHE A 68 -1.77 5.82 -10.96
C PHE A 68 -1.31 7.15 -10.38
N ILE A 69 -1.06 8.14 -11.22
CA ILE A 69 -0.52 9.46 -10.82
C ILE A 69 -1.37 10.57 -11.41
N GLY A 70 -1.89 11.44 -10.57
CA GLY A 70 -2.64 12.63 -11.02
C GLY A 70 -3.94 12.31 -11.76
N GLY A 71 -4.47 11.10 -11.61
CA GLY A 71 -5.66 10.63 -12.34
C GLY A 71 -5.33 9.89 -13.64
N GLU A 72 -4.07 9.58 -13.92
CA GLU A 72 -3.63 8.90 -15.13
C GLU A 72 -2.92 7.58 -14.79
N TRP A 73 -3.14 6.54 -15.61
CA TRP A 73 -2.47 5.25 -15.52
C TRP A 73 -1.18 5.28 -16.33
N VAL A 74 -0.05 5.24 -15.64
CA VAL A 74 1.28 5.48 -16.22
C VAL A 74 2.23 4.29 -16.04
N GLY A 75 3.25 4.21 -16.90
CA GLY A 75 4.40 3.32 -16.76
C GLY A 75 5.57 3.99 -16.05
N ALA A 76 6.69 3.26 -15.89
CA ALA A 76 7.96 3.86 -15.50
C ALA A 76 8.54 4.71 -16.66
N ASP A 77 9.21 5.80 -16.32
CA ASP A 77 9.77 6.74 -17.32
C ASP A 77 10.83 6.09 -18.22
N ASP A 78 11.56 5.13 -17.68
CA ASP A 78 12.58 4.35 -18.40
C ASP A 78 12.02 3.10 -19.05
N GLY A 79 10.71 2.82 -18.92
CA GLY A 79 10.04 1.63 -19.40
C GLY A 79 10.37 0.35 -18.64
N SER A 80 11.10 0.44 -17.52
CA SER A 80 11.45 -0.74 -16.73
C SER A 80 10.23 -1.32 -15.99
N THR A 81 10.22 -2.64 -15.85
CA THR A 81 9.14 -3.38 -15.19
C THR A 81 9.67 -4.40 -14.19
N VAL A 82 8.80 -4.81 -13.27
CA VAL A 82 9.02 -5.89 -12.32
C VAL A 82 7.94 -6.93 -12.52
N ASP A 83 8.33 -8.18 -12.66
CA ASP A 83 7.39 -9.31 -12.79
C ASP A 83 6.80 -9.65 -11.42
N VAL A 84 5.51 -9.92 -11.42
CA VAL A 84 4.74 -10.38 -10.26
C VAL A 84 4.39 -11.84 -10.46
N THR A 85 4.73 -12.68 -9.51
CA THR A 85 4.56 -14.12 -9.60
C THR A 85 3.56 -14.62 -8.56
N ASP A 86 2.81 -15.64 -8.92
CA ASP A 86 2.04 -16.46 -8.00
C ASP A 86 3.01 -17.22 -7.08
N PRO A 87 3.00 -17.01 -5.76
CA PRO A 87 3.93 -17.67 -4.84
C PRO A 87 3.75 -19.18 -4.73
N ALA A 88 2.58 -19.72 -5.09
CA ALA A 88 2.29 -21.15 -5.04
C ALA A 88 2.82 -21.90 -6.26
N SER A 89 2.67 -21.33 -7.46
CA SER A 89 3.07 -21.98 -8.72
C SER A 89 4.40 -21.45 -9.28
N GLY A 90 4.81 -20.24 -8.89
CA GLY A 90 5.94 -19.52 -9.47
C GLY A 90 5.65 -18.96 -10.89
N LEU A 91 4.42 -19.07 -11.37
CA LEU A 91 4.03 -18.53 -12.68
C LEU A 91 3.95 -17.00 -12.64
N CYS A 92 4.38 -16.36 -13.71
CA CYS A 92 4.22 -14.92 -13.86
C CYS A 92 2.73 -14.59 -14.05
N LEU A 93 2.20 -13.72 -13.21
CA LEU A 93 0.84 -13.20 -13.29
C LEU A 93 0.75 -11.99 -14.22
N GLY A 94 1.82 -11.21 -14.29
CA GLY A 94 1.92 -9.98 -15.04
C GLY A 94 3.11 -9.15 -14.56
N SER A 95 3.26 -7.95 -15.08
CA SER A 95 4.33 -7.03 -14.70
C SER A 95 3.76 -5.67 -14.31
N ILE A 96 4.48 -4.96 -13.45
CA ILE A 96 4.21 -3.59 -13.03
C ILE A 96 5.38 -2.68 -13.35
N PRO A 97 5.19 -1.37 -13.50
CA PRO A 97 6.28 -0.45 -13.72
C PRO A 97 7.21 -0.38 -12.49
N ASN A 98 8.52 -0.41 -12.75
CA ASN A 98 9.56 -0.21 -11.73
C ASN A 98 9.83 1.29 -11.55
N MET A 99 8.92 1.98 -10.87
CA MET A 99 8.98 3.43 -10.70
C MET A 99 10.03 3.84 -9.66
N GLY A 100 10.72 4.94 -9.95
CA GLY A 100 11.77 5.51 -9.11
C GLY A 100 11.39 6.83 -8.42
N GLY A 101 12.43 7.62 -8.11
CA GLY A 101 12.27 8.90 -7.42
C GLY A 101 11.59 9.98 -8.26
N SER A 102 11.69 9.94 -9.60
CA SER A 102 11.04 10.89 -10.51
C SER A 102 9.53 10.76 -10.49
N GLU A 103 9.03 9.54 -10.64
CA GLU A 103 7.61 9.23 -10.62
C GLU A 103 7.00 9.47 -9.22
N THR A 104 7.74 9.10 -8.18
CA THR A 104 7.33 9.38 -6.79
C THR A 104 7.19 10.88 -6.56
N ARG A 105 8.11 11.70 -7.07
CA ARG A 105 8.03 13.16 -6.97
C ARG A 105 6.78 13.69 -7.67
N ARG A 106 6.50 13.25 -8.90
CA ARG A 106 5.28 13.63 -9.62
C ARG A 106 4.01 13.22 -8.88
N ALA A 107 4.00 12.05 -8.25
CA ALA A 107 2.86 11.62 -7.44
C ALA A 107 2.64 12.54 -6.23
N VAL A 108 3.71 12.97 -5.55
CA VAL A 108 3.64 13.93 -4.44
C VAL A 108 3.19 15.30 -4.94
N GLU A 109 3.72 15.79 -6.05
CA GLU A 109 3.33 17.07 -6.66
C GLU A 109 1.86 17.07 -7.10
N ALA A 110 1.37 15.97 -7.70
CA ALA A 110 -0.03 15.80 -8.05
C ALA A 110 -0.94 15.80 -6.80
N ALA A 111 -0.49 15.15 -5.72
CA ALA A 111 -1.20 15.15 -4.45
C ALA A 111 -1.23 16.53 -3.82
N GLU A 112 -0.13 17.27 -3.85
CA GLU A 112 -0.05 18.63 -3.34
C GLU A 112 -0.96 19.59 -4.13
N ALA A 113 -0.97 19.50 -5.45
CA ALA A 113 -1.88 20.26 -6.29
C ALA A 113 -3.36 19.99 -5.98
N ALA A 114 -3.72 18.74 -5.67
CA ALA A 114 -5.07 18.36 -5.29
C ALA A 114 -5.45 18.77 -3.85
N PHE A 115 -4.48 19.04 -2.98
CA PHE A 115 -4.71 19.26 -1.55
C PHE A 115 -5.68 20.41 -1.26
N ALA A 116 -5.49 21.57 -1.89
CA ALA A 116 -6.32 22.75 -1.63
C ALA A 116 -7.80 22.48 -1.94
N SER A 117 -8.09 21.84 -3.07
CA SER A 117 -9.46 21.52 -3.49
C SER A 117 -10.08 20.40 -2.64
N TRP A 118 -9.29 19.38 -2.25
CA TRP A 118 -9.79 18.27 -1.43
C TRP A 118 -10.07 18.68 0.01
N ARG A 119 -9.16 19.42 0.65
CA ARG A 119 -9.36 19.89 2.02
C ARG A 119 -10.51 20.88 2.17
N SER A 120 -10.84 21.65 1.11
CA SER A 120 -11.94 22.61 1.13
C SER A 120 -13.32 21.95 1.08
N LYS A 121 -13.41 20.70 0.65
CA LYS A 121 -14.66 19.93 0.69
C LYS A 121 -15.11 19.70 2.13
N THR A 122 -16.42 19.70 2.34
CA THR A 122 -16.99 19.34 3.65
C THR A 122 -16.74 17.87 3.97
N GLY A 123 -16.76 17.51 5.25
CA GLY A 123 -16.69 16.10 5.68
C GLY A 123 -17.79 15.23 5.06
N LYS A 124 -18.98 15.82 4.79
CA LYS A 124 -20.08 15.15 4.08
C LYS A 124 -19.72 14.78 2.65
N GLU A 125 -19.11 15.69 1.91
CA GLU A 125 -18.72 15.46 0.50
C GLU A 125 -17.59 14.42 0.41
N ARG A 126 -16.56 14.52 1.26
CA ARG A 126 -15.49 13.51 1.31
C ARG A 126 -16.03 12.15 1.73
N GLY A 127 -16.88 12.11 2.76
CA GLY A 127 -17.52 10.87 3.22
C GLY A 127 -18.39 10.22 2.13
N ALA A 128 -19.06 11.01 1.29
CA ALA A 128 -19.86 10.49 0.17
C ALA A 128 -18.99 9.80 -0.90
N VAL A 129 -17.77 10.31 -1.18
CA VAL A 129 -16.81 9.64 -2.08
C VAL A 129 -16.32 8.33 -1.47
N LEU A 130 -15.93 8.36 -0.19
CA LEU A 130 -15.50 7.16 0.54
C LEU A 130 -16.61 6.11 0.60
N ARG A 131 -17.87 6.51 0.82
CA ARG A 131 -19.00 5.57 0.82
C ARG A 131 -19.15 4.86 -0.51
N ARG A 132 -19.12 5.60 -1.63
CA ARG A 132 -19.15 4.98 -2.96
C ARG A 132 -17.96 4.04 -3.20
N TRP A 133 -16.76 4.39 -2.68
CA TRP A 133 -15.60 3.52 -2.77
C TRP A 133 -15.81 2.22 -2.00
N PHE A 134 -16.34 2.30 -0.78
CA PHE A 134 -16.75 1.12 0.00
C PHE A 134 -17.74 0.25 -0.77
N ASP A 135 -18.80 0.84 -1.31
CA ASP A 135 -19.84 0.11 -2.04
C ASP A 135 -19.24 -0.62 -3.26
N LEU A 136 -18.33 0.02 -3.99
CA LEU A 136 -17.63 -0.58 -5.13
C LEU A 136 -16.66 -1.70 -4.71
N ILE A 137 -15.94 -1.55 -3.60
CA ILE A 137 -15.07 -2.62 -3.06
C ILE A 137 -15.94 -3.85 -2.73
N MET A 138 -17.04 -3.68 -2.04
CA MET A 138 -17.92 -4.78 -1.66
C MET A 138 -18.62 -5.42 -2.88
N ALA A 139 -19.02 -4.63 -3.88
CA ALA A 139 -19.59 -5.15 -5.12
C ALA A 139 -18.61 -6.01 -5.93
N ASN A 140 -17.30 -5.74 -5.82
CA ASN A 140 -16.24 -6.46 -6.52
C ASN A 140 -15.44 -7.41 -5.60
N GLN A 141 -15.98 -7.75 -4.43
CA GLN A 141 -15.27 -8.51 -3.38
C GLN A 141 -14.64 -9.81 -3.90
N GLN A 142 -15.34 -10.57 -4.74
CA GLN A 142 -14.86 -11.84 -5.25
C GLN A 142 -13.67 -11.67 -6.22
N ASP A 143 -13.73 -10.68 -7.09
CA ASP A 143 -12.65 -10.38 -8.04
C ASP A 143 -11.39 -9.88 -7.30
N LEU A 144 -11.58 -8.97 -6.33
CA LEU A 144 -10.50 -8.48 -5.47
C LEU A 144 -9.85 -9.62 -4.67
N ALA A 145 -10.65 -10.55 -4.16
CA ALA A 145 -10.16 -11.72 -3.44
C ALA A 145 -9.40 -12.69 -4.37
N ALA A 146 -9.86 -12.87 -5.60
CA ALA A 146 -9.18 -13.69 -6.60
C ALA A 146 -7.80 -13.09 -6.98
N ILE A 147 -7.72 -11.78 -7.20
CA ILE A 147 -6.46 -11.06 -7.41
C ILE A 147 -5.51 -11.26 -6.22
N MET A 148 -6.00 -11.06 -5.02
CA MET A 148 -5.22 -11.23 -3.79
C MET A 148 -4.73 -12.66 -3.63
N THR A 149 -5.58 -13.67 -3.87
CA THR A 149 -5.19 -15.07 -3.79
C THR A 149 -4.07 -15.38 -4.77
N ALA A 150 -4.16 -14.86 -6.00
CA ALA A 150 -3.16 -15.09 -7.02
C ALA A 150 -1.79 -14.49 -6.67
N GLU A 151 -1.74 -13.21 -6.24
CA GLU A 151 -0.47 -12.52 -5.99
C GLU A 151 0.12 -12.76 -4.59
N CYS A 152 -0.72 -13.04 -3.57
CA CYS A 152 -0.31 -13.20 -2.18
C CYS A 152 -0.24 -14.68 -1.73
N GLY A 153 -0.93 -15.59 -2.45
CA GLY A 153 -1.07 -16.99 -2.03
C GLY A 153 -2.05 -17.19 -0.86
N LYS A 154 -2.81 -16.18 -0.49
CA LYS A 154 -3.80 -16.26 0.58
C LYS A 154 -4.98 -17.14 0.14
N PRO A 155 -5.48 -18.09 0.98
CA PRO A 155 -6.67 -18.87 0.65
C PRO A 155 -7.86 -17.99 0.31
N MET A 156 -8.66 -18.37 -0.69
CA MET A 156 -9.77 -17.55 -1.20
C MET A 156 -10.74 -17.11 -0.10
N ALA A 157 -11.08 -18.00 0.85
CA ALA A 157 -11.98 -17.67 1.95
C ALA A 157 -11.42 -16.58 2.87
N GLU A 158 -10.10 -16.61 3.14
CA GLU A 158 -9.42 -15.59 3.93
C GLU A 158 -9.28 -14.28 3.14
N ALA A 159 -9.01 -14.35 1.83
CA ALA A 159 -8.95 -13.18 0.96
C ALA A 159 -10.30 -12.45 0.91
N VAL A 160 -11.41 -13.17 0.76
CA VAL A 160 -12.77 -12.60 0.85
C VAL A 160 -13.00 -11.90 2.19
N GLY A 161 -12.57 -12.54 3.29
CA GLY A 161 -12.63 -11.95 4.64
C GLY A 161 -11.78 -10.68 4.75
N GLU A 162 -10.58 -10.67 4.17
CA GLU A 162 -9.72 -9.48 4.18
C GLU A 162 -10.30 -8.33 3.37
N ILE A 163 -10.91 -8.59 2.21
CA ILE A 163 -11.56 -7.52 1.44
C ILE A 163 -12.66 -6.86 2.26
N ALA A 164 -13.52 -7.64 2.93
CA ALA A 164 -14.55 -7.08 3.81
C ALA A 164 -13.95 -6.30 4.98
N TYR A 165 -12.90 -6.83 5.61
CA TYR A 165 -12.17 -6.16 6.67
C TYR A 165 -11.52 -4.85 6.19
N GLY A 166 -10.88 -4.86 5.02
CA GLY A 166 -10.32 -3.65 4.41
C GLY A 166 -11.39 -2.60 4.07
N ALA A 167 -12.53 -3.05 3.54
CA ALA A 167 -13.67 -2.20 3.23
C ALA A 167 -14.26 -1.54 4.49
N SER A 168 -14.30 -2.24 5.61
CA SER A 168 -14.84 -1.71 6.87
C SER A 168 -14.12 -0.45 7.36
N PHE A 169 -12.80 -0.30 7.08
CA PHE A 169 -12.10 0.94 7.36
C PHE A 169 -12.61 2.10 6.48
N VAL A 170 -12.89 1.82 5.21
CA VAL A 170 -13.42 2.85 4.31
C VAL A 170 -14.80 3.30 4.75
N GLU A 171 -15.66 2.35 5.13
CA GLU A 171 -16.99 2.63 5.68
C GLU A 171 -16.89 3.46 6.97
N TRP A 172 -16.11 2.99 7.94
CA TRP A 172 -15.93 3.67 9.22
C TRP A 172 -15.49 5.12 9.04
N PHE A 173 -14.44 5.34 8.26
CA PHE A 173 -13.91 6.68 8.05
C PHE A 173 -14.75 7.55 7.11
N ALA A 174 -15.61 6.99 6.26
CA ALA A 174 -16.65 7.74 5.58
C ALA A 174 -17.65 8.38 6.57
N GLU A 175 -17.98 7.65 7.65
CA GLU A 175 -18.82 8.17 8.74
C GLU A 175 -18.06 9.17 9.61
N GLU A 176 -16.82 8.86 9.99
CA GLU A 176 -15.98 9.70 10.84
C GLU A 176 -15.54 11.02 10.17
N ALA A 177 -15.57 11.11 8.84
CA ALA A 177 -15.28 12.35 8.11
C ALA A 177 -16.09 13.55 8.60
N LYS A 178 -17.29 13.31 9.13
CA LYS A 178 -18.21 14.32 9.68
C LYS A 178 -17.97 14.63 11.17
N ARG A 179 -17.09 13.89 11.85
CA ARG A 179 -16.83 13.96 13.29
C ARG A 179 -15.43 14.46 13.64
N VAL A 180 -14.78 15.15 12.72
CA VAL A 180 -13.49 15.81 12.98
C VAL A 180 -13.74 17.07 13.77
N TYR A 181 -14.06 16.88 15.06
CA TYR A 181 -14.37 17.99 15.97
C TYR A 181 -13.10 18.67 16.45
N GLY A 182 -13.25 19.93 16.87
CA GLY A 182 -12.26 20.66 17.65
C GLY A 182 -12.64 20.67 19.13
N ASP A 183 -11.91 21.45 19.90
CA ASP A 183 -12.11 21.59 21.34
C ASP A 183 -12.27 23.05 21.73
N VAL A 184 -13.06 23.30 22.78
CA VAL A 184 -13.10 24.59 23.51
C VAL A 184 -12.46 24.36 24.86
N VAL A 185 -11.26 24.91 25.04
CA VAL A 185 -10.46 24.69 26.25
C VAL A 185 -10.63 25.87 27.19
N PRO A 186 -10.91 25.63 28.50
CA PRO A 186 -10.91 26.69 29.49
C PRO A 186 -9.55 27.38 29.57
N ASN A 187 -9.57 28.73 29.64
CA ASN A 187 -8.36 29.52 29.81
C ASN A 187 -8.21 30.04 31.23
N THR A 188 -6.98 30.25 31.68
CA THR A 188 -6.63 30.83 32.96
C THR A 188 -6.78 32.36 32.99
N THR A 189 -6.87 33.00 31.82
CA THR A 189 -7.03 34.45 31.68
C THR A 189 -8.52 34.83 31.57
N PRO A 190 -9.08 35.63 32.48
CA PRO A 190 -10.46 36.04 32.39
C PRO A 190 -10.80 36.75 31.07
N GLY A 191 -11.99 36.47 30.52
CA GLY A 191 -12.48 37.08 29.29
C GLY A 191 -11.90 36.48 27.97
N THR A 192 -11.06 35.46 28.04
CA THR A 192 -10.50 34.78 26.89
C THR A 192 -11.00 33.34 26.74
N ARG A 193 -10.97 32.81 25.53
CA ARG A 193 -11.32 31.41 25.20
C ARG A 193 -10.28 30.84 24.26
N ILE A 194 -9.94 29.56 24.41
CA ILE A 194 -9.06 28.81 23.51
C ILE A 194 -9.92 27.90 22.66
N LEU A 195 -9.83 28.07 21.35
CA LEU A 195 -10.46 27.20 20.36
C LEU A 195 -9.39 26.38 19.69
N VAL A 196 -9.54 25.05 19.67
CA VAL A 196 -8.66 24.13 18.96
C VAL A 196 -9.39 23.64 17.71
N LEU A 197 -8.80 23.88 16.55
CA LEU A 197 -9.32 23.43 15.26
C LEU A 197 -8.42 22.32 14.72
N LYS A 198 -9.02 21.19 14.30
CA LYS A 198 -8.31 20.10 13.61
C LYS A 198 -8.31 20.37 12.12
N GLN A 199 -7.12 20.34 11.51
CA GLN A 199 -6.94 20.59 10.09
C GLN A 199 -6.11 19.47 9.45
N PRO A 200 -6.31 19.17 8.14
CA PRO A 200 -5.46 18.22 7.43
C PRO A 200 -4.01 18.72 7.38
N VAL A 201 -3.07 17.81 7.61
CA VAL A 201 -1.63 18.14 7.73
C VAL A 201 -0.94 18.33 6.39
N GLY A 202 -1.51 17.81 5.29
CA GLY A 202 -0.89 17.83 3.95
C GLY A 202 -0.98 16.47 3.25
N VAL A 203 -0.02 16.17 2.37
CA VAL A 203 0.07 14.91 1.65
C VAL A 203 0.57 13.80 2.57
N VAL A 204 -0.07 12.64 2.49
CA VAL A 204 0.26 11.45 3.30
C VAL A 204 0.93 10.39 2.43
N GLY A 205 2.12 9.94 2.81
CA GLY A 205 2.77 8.76 2.24
C GLY A 205 2.32 7.49 2.95
N ALA A 206 1.85 6.48 2.20
CA ALA A 206 1.45 5.19 2.72
C ALA A 206 2.29 4.07 2.11
N ILE A 207 3.28 3.55 2.85
CA ILE A 207 4.07 2.38 2.47
C ILE A 207 3.46 1.15 3.14
N THR A 208 3.11 0.13 2.35
CA THR A 208 2.35 -1.02 2.83
C THR A 208 3.02 -2.36 2.53
N PRO A 209 2.95 -3.33 3.46
CA PRO A 209 3.49 -4.67 3.27
C PRO A 209 2.54 -5.56 2.45
N TRP A 210 3.04 -6.76 2.11
CA TRP A 210 2.36 -7.75 1.28
C TRP A 210 1.32 -8.62 2.01
N ASN A 211 1.41 -8.75 3.33
CA ASN A 211 0.66 -9.76 4.09
C ASN A 211 -0.84 -9.48 4.26
N PHE A 212 -1.25 -8.22 4.14
CA PHE A 212 -2.64 -7.75 4.06
C PHE A 212 -2.74 -6.67 2.98
N PRO A 213 -2.61 -7.04 1.70
CA PRO A 213 -2.38 -6.08 0.62
C PRO A 213 -3.54 -5.10 0.39
N SER A 214 -4.76 -5.48 0.74
CA SER A 214 -5.94 -4.60 0.67
C SER A 214 -6.14 -3.82 1.97
N ALA A 215 -6.21 -4.50 3.11
CA ALA A 215 -6.53 -3.87 4.39
C ALA A 215 -5.45 -2.88 4.87
N MET A 216 -4.17 -3.14 4.58
CA MET A 216 -3.09 -2.21 4.96
C MET A 216 -3.12 -0.90 4.17
N ILE A 217 -3.68 -0.90 2.98
CA ILE A 217 -3.90 0.31 2.17
C ILE A 217 -5.12 1.06 2.71
N THR A 218 -6.28 0.41 2.77
CA THR A 218 -7.53 1.08 3.13
C THR A 218 -7.50 1.68 4.53
N ARG A 219 -6.90 1.00 5.52
CA ARG A 219 -6.78 1.49 6.90
C ARG A 219 -5.87 2.72 7.05
N LYS A 220 -4.99 2.99 6.07
CA LYS A 220 -4.14 4.19 6.04
C LYS A 220 -4.76 5.29 5.17
N CYS A 221 -5.27 4.91 4.00
CA CYS A 221 -5.82 5.87 3.05
C CYS A 221 -7.16 6.44 3.53
N ALA A 222 -8.06 5.60 4.04
CA ALA A 222 -9.41 6.04 4.41
C ALA A 222 -9.41 7.17 5.47
N PRO A 223 -8.68 7.06 6.61
CA PRO A 223 -8.63 8.16 7.57
C PRO A 223 -7.97 9.43 7.01
N ALA A 224 -6.90 9.29 6.22
CA ALA A 224 -6.23 10.43 5.61
C ALA A 224 -7.18 11.17 4.64
N LEU A 225 -7.84 10.45 3.76
CA LEU A 225 -8.80 10.99 2.80
C LEU A 225 -10.01 11.60 3.50
N ALA A 226 -10.50 10.98 4.57
CA ALA A 226 -11.64 11.46 5.35
C ALA A 226 -11.41 12.85 5.95
N VAL A 227 -10.18 13.11 6.46
CA VAL A 227 -9.84 14.41 7.05
C VAL A 227 -9.41 15.46 6.03
N GLY A 228 -9.25 15.09 4.75
CA GLY A 228 -8.91 16.00 3.66
C GLY A 228 -7.43 15.97 3.24
N CYS A 229 -6.67 14.93 3.60
CA CYS A 229 -5.29 14.71 3.17
C CYS A 229 -5.28 13.84 1.90
N PRO A 230 -4.68 14.27 0.79
CA PRO A 230 -4.36 13.39 -0.33
C PRO A 230 -3.30 12.36 0.04
N VAL A 231 -3.26 11.24 -0.69
CA VAL A 231 -2.40 10.10 -0.36
C VAL A 231 -1.58 9.65 -1.57
N VAL A 232 -0.32 9.34 -1.32
CA VAL A 232 0.56 8.61 -2.23
C VAL A 232 0.84 7.24 -1.62
N VAL A 233 0.45 6.19 -2.32
CA VAL A 233 0.60 4.80 -1.85
C VAL A 233 1.78 4.15 -2.56
N LYS A 234 2.68 3.54 -1.79
CA LYS A 234 3.68 2.59 -2.31
C LYS A 234 3.34 1.21 -1.77
N PRO A 235 2.67 0.35 -2.56
CA PRO A 235 2.38 -1.03 -2.15
C PRO A 235 3.66 -1.87 -2.16
N SER A 236 3.57 -3.09 -1.60
CA SER A 236 4.61 -4.08 -1.81
C SER A 236 4.68 -4.48 -3.29
N GLU A 237 5.90 -4.65 -3.78
CA GLU A 237 6.17 -5.18 -5.13
C GLU A 237 5.71 -6.63 -5.32
N LEU A 238 5.46 -7.35 -4.22
CA LEU A 238 4.95 -8.72 -4.24
C LEU A 238 3.43 -8.79 -4.45
N THR A 239 2.70 -7.73 -4.10
CA THR A 239 1.22 -7.70 -4.14
C THR A 239 0.69 -6.36 -4.66
N PRO A 240 1.07 -5.95 -5.87
CA PRO A 240 0.72 -4.62 -6.38
C PRO A 240 -0.67 -4.57 -7.03
N PHE A 241 -1.20 -5.70 -7.54
CA PHE A 241 -2.47 -5.72 -8.27
C PHE A 241 -3.67 -5.45 -7.35
N SER A 242 -3.63 -5.88 -6.09
CA SER A 242 -4.63 -5.48 -5.09
C SER A 242 -4.68 -3.96 -4.90
N ALA A 243 -3.52 -3.30 -4.90
CA ALA A 243 -3.44 -1.85 -4.79
C ALA A 243 -4.01 -1.13 -6.02
N SER A 244 -3.64 -1.60 -7.23
CA SER A 244 -4.13 -1.05 -8.48
C SER A 244 -5.65 -1.20 -8.62
N ALA A 245 -6.20 -2.36 -8.24
CA ALA A 245 -7.64 -2.58 -8.22
C ALA A 245 -8.37 -1.62 -7.27
N LEU A 246 -7.83 -1.38 -6.07
CA LEU A 246 -8.37 -0.41 -5.12
C LEU A 246 -8.32 1.01 -5.67
N ALA A 247 -7.23 1.40 -6.34
CA ALA A 247 -7.09 2.72 -6.96
C ALA A 247 -8.10 2.91 -8.10
N LEU A 248 -8.30 1.90 -8.96
CA LEU A 248 -9.31 1.93 -10.02
C LEU A 248 -10.74 2.08 -9.46
N LEU A 249 -11.04 1.36 -8.37
CA LEU A 249 -12.35 1.51 -7.72
C LEU A 249 -12.50 2.89 -7.04
N ALA A 250 -11.42 3.49 -6.53
CA ALA A 250 -11.46 4.87 -6.03
C ALA A 250 -11.73 5.88 -7.14
N GLU A 251 -11.08 5.72 -8.31
CA GLU A 251 -11.37 6.52 -9.51
C GLU A 251 -12.85 6.43 -9.91
N ARG A 252 -13.40 5.20 -10.01
CA ARG A 252 -14.82 4.95 -10.31
C ARG A 252 -15.79 5.51 -9.25
N ALA A 253 -15.34 5.60 -7.99
CA ALA A 253 -16.11 6.24 -6.92
C ALA A 253 -16.16 7.76 -7.05
N GLY A 254 -15.43 8.34 -8.00
CA GLY A 254 -15.33 9.77 -8.22
C GLY A 254 -14.32 10.45 -7.29
N MET A 255 -13.26 9.74 -6.91
CA MET A 255 -12.11 10.33 -6.24
C MET A 255 -11.46 11.33 -7.21
N PRO A 256 -11.28 12.61 -6.83
CA PRO A 256 -10.67 13.58 -7.74
C PRO A 256 -9.21 13.23 -8.09
N SER A 257 -8.79 13.61 -9.30
CA SER A 257 -7.41 13.43 -9.75
C SER A 257 -6.41 13.99 -8.74
N GLY A 258 -5.33 13.23 -8.47
CA GLY A 258 -4.28 13.59 -7.52
C GLY A 258 -4.62 13.36 -6.05
N VAL A 259 -5.88 13.10 -5.68
CA VAL A 259 -6.25 12.84 -4.27
C VAL A 259 -5.77 11.47 -3.80
N LEU A 260 -5.76 10.47 -4.67
CA LEU A 260 -5.13 9.17 -4.47
C LEU A 260 -4.14 8.92 -5.60
N ASN A 261 -2.91 8.56 -5.26
CA ASN A 261 -1.84 8.21 -6.21
C ASN A 261 -1.20 6.87 -5.80
N LEU A 262 -0.76 6.09 -6.77
CA LEU A 262 -0.17 4.78 -6.59
C LEU A 262 1.12 4.65 -7.43
#